data_442c7a43849d8eb3df52fccbcebdff7c
#
_entry.id   442c7a43849d8eb3df52fccbcebdff7c
#
_cell.length_a   1.000
_cell.length_b   1.000
_cell.length_c   1.000
_cell.angle_alpha   90.00
_cell.angle_beta   90.00
_cell.angle_gamma   90.00
#
_symmetry.space_group_name_H-M   'P 1'
#
loop_
_entity.id
_entity.type
_entity.pdbx_description
1 polymer ?
#
loop_
_entity_poly.entity_id
_entity_poly.type
_entity_poly.pdbx_seq_one_letter_code
_entity_poly.pdbx_strand_id
1 'polypeptide(L)'
;MSTTASAGAEERPGYRVWALPGIPEVRPGDDIAKLIAAAEPGLADGDVLIVTSKIVSKAEGRVVRAADREAAIDAETVRVVARRGTLRIVENRQGLVMAAAGVDASNTPSGTVLLLPEDPDASARAIRAGLRDTLGVDVGVLVSDTFGRPWRAGLTDVAIGAAGVHVLDDLRGGTDAHGNPLSATVVATADELAAAGDLVKGKATGRPVAVVRGLPHVVRPADGADGGDDGRDGTDEGARALVRAAADDMFRLGTSEAVREAVTGRRTVRAFTDDPVDPGAVRRAVAAAVTAPAPHHTTPWRFVLLESAESRVRLLDAMRDAWIADLRRDGRSEESIAKRVRRGDVLRNAPYLIVPCLVMDGSHTYGDARRDGAEREMFVVATGAGVQNLLVALAGERLGSAWVSSTMFCRDVVREVLELPADWDPMGAVAVGRPAEEPRPRPERDAGAFVEVR
;
A
#
# COMPACT_ATOMS: atom_id res chain seq x y z
N MET A 1 15.30 72.48 -20.96
CA MET A 1 15.70 71.52 -19.92
C MET A 1 14.54 70.53 -19.75
N SER A 2 14.66 69.38 -20.36
CA SER A 2 13.65 68.33 -20.33
C SER A 2 14.07 67.33 -19.27
N THR A 3 13.37 67.27 -18.16
CA THR A 3 13.55 66.26 -17.13
C THR A 3 12.76 65.03 -17.56
N THR A 4 13.46 64.04 -18.08
CA THR A 4 12.92 62.67 -18.26
C THR A 4 12.74 62.03 -16.89
N ALA A 5 11.50 61.94 -16.44
CA ALA A 5 11.12 61.12 -15.30
C ALA A 5 11.44 59.63 -15.65
N SER A 6 12.32 59.02 -14.89
CA SER A 6 12.55 57.59 -14.90
C SER A 6 11.24 56.92 -14.49
N ALA A 7 10.60 56.24 -15.44
CA ALA A 7 9.51 55.29 -15.14
C ALA A 7 10.10 54.21 -14.24
N GLY A 8 9.65 54.15 -12.99
CA GLY A 8 9.98 53.06 -12.08
C GLY A 8 9.64 51.74 -12.75
N ALA A 9 10.62 50.88 -12.88
CA ALA A 9 10.35 49.50 -13.33
C ALA A 9 9.38 48.88 -12.33
N GLU A 10 8.18 48.56 -12.75
CA GLU A 10 7.29 47.73 -11.95
C GLU A 10 8.03 46.45 -11.55
N GLU A 11 8.20 46.29 -10.24
CA GLU A 11 8.88 45.11 -9.68
C GLU A 11 8.07 43.89 -10.09
N ARG A 12 8.62 43.06 -10.96
CA ARG A 12 7.93 41.85 -11.40
C ARG A 12 7.79 40.88 -10.21
N PRO A 13 6.60 40.37 -9.92
CA PRO A 13 6.45 39.39 -8.85
C PRO A 13 7.35 38.19 -9.14
N GLY A 14 8.12 37.77 -8.16
CA GLY A 14 9.04 36.63 -8.31
C GLY A 14 9.69 36.26 -7.00
N TYR A 15 10.33 35.10 -6.98
CA TYR A 15 11.06 34.60 -5.81
C TYR A 15 12.40 33.99 -6.23
N ARG A 16 13.30 33.84 -5.27
CA ARG A 16 14.60 33.21 -5.45
C ARG A 16 14.70 31.98 -4.59
N VAL A 17 15.35 30.90 -5.14
CA VAL A 17 15.63 29.67 -4.40
C VAL A 17 17.13 29.38 -4.54
N TRP A 18 17.78 29.06 -3.41
CA TRP A 18 19.18 28.60 -3.42
C TRP A 18 19.41 27.55 -2.34
N ALA A 19 20.36 26.64 -2.57
CA ALA A 19 20.78 25.66 -1.59
C ALA A 19 21.96 26.14 -0.76
N LEU A 20 21.95 25.88 0.55
CA LEU A 20 23.00 26.27 1.46
C LEU A 20 24.24 25.38 1.31
N PRO A 21 25.42 25.93 1.07
CA PRO A 21 26.68 25.19 1.13
C PRO A 21 27.18 25.08 2.58
N GLY A 22 28.08 24.14 2.84
CA GLY A 22 28.86 24.09 4.07
C GLY A 22 28.20 23.51 5.29
N ILE A 23 26.98 22.92 5.17
CA ILE A 23 26.39 22.13 6.26
C ILE A 23 27.18 20.82 6.37
N PRO A 24 27.77 20.51 7.55
CA PRO A 24 28.57 19.29 7.73
C PRO A 24 27.71 18.01 7.77
N GLU A 25 28.36 16.85 7.82
CA GLU A 25 27.66 15.60 8.10
C GLU A 25 27.03 15.64 9.48
N VAL A 26 25.70 15.55 9.52
CA VAL A 26 24.89 15.67 10.74
C VAL A 26 24.94 14.37 11.53
N ARG A 27 25.09 14.49 12.85
CA ARG A 27 25.18 13.40 13.82
C ARG A 27 24.07 13.50 14.88
N PRO A 28 23.76 12.40 15.57
CA PRO A 28 22.81 12.45 16.68
C PRO A 28 23.18 13.51 17.73
N GLY A 29 22.20 14.35 18.06
CA GLY A 29 22.35 15.46 18.99
C GLY A 29 22.83 16.78 18.40
N ASP A 30 23.14 16.85 17.11
CA ASP A 30 23.49 18.10 16.45
C ASP A 30 22.29 19.06 16.40
N ASP A 31 22.55 20.34 16.64
CA ASP A 31 21.56 21.40 16.57
C ASP A 31 21.46 21.95 15.13
N ILE A 32 20.42 21.52 14.43
CA ILE A 32 20.18 21.89 13.03
C ILE A 32 20.04 23.40 12.85
N ALA A 33 19.42 24.13 13.79
CA ALA A 33 19.26 25.57 13.68
C ALA A 33 20.60 26.27 13.72
N LYS A 34 21.53 25.87 14.61
CA LYS A 34 22.88 26.41 14.68
C LYS A 34 23.68 26.11 13.42
N LEU A 35 23.57 24.91 12.87
CA LEU A 35 24.25 24.55 11.62
C LEU A 35 23.76 25.41 10.46
N ILE A 36 22.46 25.68 10.37
CA ILE A 36 21.86 26.56 9.36
C ILE A 36 22.30 28.00 9.57
N ALA A 37 22.23 28.52 10.79
CA ALA A 37 22.63 29.88 11.10
C ALA A 37 24.11 30.15 10.78
N ALA A 38 24.98 29.17 11.00
CA ALA A 38 26.40 29.26 10.65
C ALA A 38 26.64 29.23 9.12
N ALA A 39 25.83 28.46 8.38
CA ALA A 39 25.93 28.33 6.92
C ALA A 39 25.33 29.55 6.18
N GLU A 40 24.30 30.20 6.74
CA GLU A 40 23.61 31.35 6.14
C GLU A 40 23.23 32.39 7.19
N PRO A 41 24.21 33.21 7.63
CA PRO A 41 23.93 34.26 8.59
C PRO A 41 23.12 35.43 8.01
N GLY A 42 22.89 35.44 6.69
CA GLY A 42 22.11 36.44 5.96
C GLY A 42 20.63 36.08 5.78
N LEU A 43 20.10 35.16 6.56
CA LEU A 43 18.65 34.89 6.61
C LEU A 43 17.91 36.17 7.04
N ALA A 44 16.72 36.36 6.47
CA ALA A 44 15.89 37.53 6.73
C ALA A 44 14.44 37.11 7.05
N ASP A 45 13.69 38.01 7.69
CA ASP A 45 12.27 37.82 7.91
C ASP A 45 11.55 37.52 6.60
N GLY A 46 10.63 36.54 6.65
CA GLY A 46 9.86 36.11 5.49
C GLY A 46 10.58 35.07 4.58
N ASP A 47 11.82 34.65 4.93
CA ASP A 47 12.44 33.51 4.26
C ASP A 47 11.75 32.20 4.65
N VAL A 48 11.74 31.22 3.71
CA VAL A 48 11.29 29.85 4.00
C VAL A 48 12.46 28.88 3.81
N LEU A 49 12.75 28.08 4.81
CA LEU A 49 13.78 27.06 4.75
C LEU A 49 13.16 25.69 4.40
N ILE A 50 13.76 25.00 3.44
CA ILE A 50 13.38 23.66 3.03
C ILE A 50 14.48 22.70 3.48
N VAL A 51 14.24 22.03 4.60
CA VAL A 51 15.18 21.12 5.26
C VAL A 51 14.86 19.67 4.89
N THR A 52 15.84 18.91 4.38
CA THR A 52 15.59 17.49 4.08
C THR A 52 15.40 16.69 5.37
N SER A 53 14.41 15.79 5.38
CA SER A 53 14.11 14.87 6.49
C SER A 53 15.34 14.12 6.98
N LYS A 54 16.27 13.77 6.08
CA LYS A 54 17.46 12.96 6.40
C LYS A 54 18.35 13.58 7.46
N ILE A 55 18.62 14.89 7.39
CA ILE A 55 19.46 15.53 8.41
C ILE A 55 18.73 15.68 9.74
N VAL A 56 17.43 15.91 9.72
CA VAL A 56 16.59 15.94 10.92
C VAL A 56 16.58 14.55 11.59
N SER A 57 16.30 13.49 10.82
CA SER A 57 16.34 12.10 11.32
C SER A 57 17.71 11.73 11.90
N LYS A 58 18.82 12.17 11.28
CA LYS A 58 20.17 11.92 11.82
C LYS A 58 20.37 12.65 13.15
N ALA A 59 19.99 13.92 13.24
CA ALA A 59 20.09 14.70 14.48
C ALA A 59 19.26 14.09 15.62
N GLU A 60 18.09 13.53 15.32
CA GLU A 60 17.23 12.83 16.27
C GLU A 60 17.71 11.40 16.61
N GLY A 61 18.79 10.92 15.99
CA GLY A 61 19.28 9.56 16.23
C GLY A 61 18.41 8.47 15.61
N ARG A 62 17.61 8.79 14.58
CA ARG A 62 16.72 7.84 13.89
C ARG A 62 17.46 6.89 12.92
N VAL A 63 18.80 6.82 12.98
CA VAL A 63 19.60 5.79 12.31
C VAL A 63 19.57 4.53 13.17
N VAL A 64 18.92 3.47 12.69
CA VAL A 64 18.76 2.23 13.44
C VAL A 64 19.49 1.07 12.77
N ARG A 65 20.01 0.14 13.57
CA ARG A 65 20.55 -1.12 13.04
C ARG A 65 19.37 -1.95 12.55
N ALA A 66 19.40 -2.36 11.30
CA ALA A 66 18.43 -3.28 10.75
C ALA A 66 19.19 -4.37 10.00
N ALA A 67 19.18 -5.59 10.55
CA ALA A 67 19.68 -6.77 9.85
C ALA A 67 18.84 -7.05 8.59
N ASP A 68 17.56 -6.65 8.64
CA ASP A 68 16.61 -6.73 7.55
C ASP A 68 15.84 -5.40 7.45
N ARG A 69 16.00 -4.72 6.30
CA ARG A 69 15.25 -3.49 5.98
C ARG A 69 13.74 -3.71 6.00
N GLU A 70 13.27 -4.90 5.59
CA GLU A 70 11.85 -5.23 5.56
C GLU A 70 11.23 -5.24 6.97
N ALA A 71 11.95 -5.73 7.98
CA ALA A 71 11.51 -5.67 9.38
C ALA A 71 11.33 -4.22 9.87
N ALA A 72 12.22 -3.31 9.46
CA ALA A 72 12.08 -1.89 9.80
C ALA A 72 10.85 -1.26 9.10
N ILE A 73 10.60 -1.63 7.84
CA ILE A 73 9.40 -1.18 7.11
C ILE A 73 8.13 -1.72 7.79
N ASP A 74 8.12 -2.98 8.23
CA ASP A 74 6.98 -3.57 8.93
C ASP A 74 6.69 -2.84 10.25
N ALA A 75 7.74 -2.48 11.00
CA ALA A 75 7.62 -1.77 12.27
C ALA A 75 7.02 -0.35 12.10
N GLU A 76 7.31 0.34 10.99
CA GLU A 76 6.78 1.68 10.70
C GLU A 76 5.45 1.65 9.94
N THR A 77 4.98 0.47 9.47
CA THR A 77 3.75 0.32 8.70
C THR A 77 2.52 0.20 9.59
N VAL A 78 1.56 1.08 9.40
CA VAL A 78 0.21 0.97 10.00
C VAL A 78 -0.69 0.13 9.09
N ARG A 79 -0.65 0.39 7.78
CA ARG A 79 -1.51 -0.27 6.79
C ARG A 79 -0.81 -0.36 5.43
N VAL A 80 -0.95 -1.51 4.78
CA VAL A 80 -0.52 -1.66 3.38
C VAL A 80 -1.61 -1.16 2.45
N VAL A 81 -1.28 -0.20 1.58
CA VAL A 81 -2.19 0.39 0.59
C VAL A 81 -2.09 -0.37 -0.74
N ALA A 82 -0.87 -0.65 -1.21
CA ALA A 82 -0.65 -1.37 -2.47
C ALA A 82 0.68 -2.14 -2.45
N ARG A 83 0.75 -3.20 -3.26
CA ARG A 83 1.98 -4.01 -3.47
C ARG A 83 2.23 -4.24 -4.95
N ARG A 84 3.49 -4.18 -5.35
CA ARG A 84 3.96 -4.62 -6.68
C ARG A 84 5.36 -5.24 -6.57
N GLY A 85 5.43 -6.57 -6.58
CA GLY A 85 6.66 -7.29 -6.25
C GLY A 85 7.11 -6.98 -4.82
N THR A 86 8.34 -6.57 -4.65
CA THR A 86 8.90 -6.14 -3.36
C THR A 86 8.50 -4.72 -2.96
N LEU A 87 8.02 -3.90 -3.89
CA LEU A 87 7.59 -2.53 -3.60
C LEU A 87 6.26 -2.55 -2.82
N ARG A 88 6.25 -1.88 -1.67
CA ARG A 88 5.06 -1.63 -0.85
C ARG A 88 4.81 -0.14 -0.73
N ILE A 89 3.57 0.27 -1.02
CA ILE A 89 3.05 1.58 -0.63
C ILE A 89 2.27 1.35 0.65
N VAL A 90 2.60 2.07 1.68
CA VAL A 90 2.02 1.88 3.02
C VAL A 90 1.65 3.22 3.63
N GLU A 91 0.69 3.20 4.52
CA GLU A 91 0.45 4.28 5.48
C GLU A 91 1.35 4.04 6.68
N ASN A 92 2.17 5.03 7.03
CA ASN A 92 3.08 4.97 8.16
C ASN A 92 2.43 5.55 9.44
N ARG A 93 3.17 5.57 10.55
CA ARG A 93 2.68 6.05 11.85
C ARG A 93 2.31 7.54 11.86
N GLN A 94 2.84 8.32 10.92
CA GLN A 94 2.53 9.74 10.76
C GLN A 94 1.30 9.98 9.87
N GLY A 95 0.70 8.91 9.32
CA GLY A 95 -0.42 8.97 8.38
C GLY A 95 0.00 9.21 6.93
N LEU A 96 1.30 9.27 6.64
CA LEU A 96 1.80 9.46 5.29
C LEU A 96 1.68 8.18 4.47
N VAL A 97 1.08 8.28 3.28
CA VAL A 97 0.99 7.17 2.33
C VAL A 97 2.15 7.24 1.34
N MET A 98 3.13 6.36 1.52
CA MET A 98 4.38 6.42 0.78
C MET A 98 5.04 5.05 0.58
N ALA A 99 6.09 5.00 -0.25
CA ALA A 99 6.86 3.79 -0.46
C ALA A 99 7.67 3.42 0.79
N ALA A 100 7.61 2.14 1.18
CA ALA A 100 8.46 1.56 2.22
C ALA A 100 8.42 2.33 3.57
N ALA A 101 7.27 2.94 3.93
CA ALA A 101 7.07 3.73 5.15
C ALA A 101 8.09 4.89 5.35
N GLY A 102 8.79 5.32 4.30
CA GLY A 102 9.87 6.31 4.39
C GLY A 102 11.21 5.73 4.90
N VAL A 103 11.32 4.42 5.07
CA VAL A 103 12.56 3.78 5.49
C VAL A 103 13.59 3.80 4.36
N ASP A 104 14.67 4.55 4.56
CA ASP A 104 15.74 4.74 3.58
C ASP A 104 17.04 4.05 4.04
N ALA A 105 17.71 3.37 3.12
CA ALA A 105 19.03 2.78 3.34
C ALA A 105 20.14 3.57 2.60
N SER A 106 19.80 4.67 1.95
CA SER A 106 20.78 5.51 1.25
C SER A 106 21.47 6.50 2.21
N ASN A 107 22.75 6.76 1.97
CA ASN A 107 23.57 7.68 2.78
C ASN A 107 23.60 7.32 4.28
N THR A 108 23.55 6.02 4.61
CA THR A 108 23.71 5.48 5.96
C THR A 108 24.80 4.42 5.98
N PRO A 109 25.43 4.15 7.14
CA PRO A 109 26.40 3.05 7.27
C PRO A 109 25.78 1.71 6.86
N SER A 110 26.60 0.80 6.29
CA SER A 110 26.14 -0.53 5.93
C SER A 110 25.49 -1.27 7.13
N GLY A 111 24.35 -1.92 6.91
CA GLY A 111 23.60 -2.61 7.96
C GLY A 111 22.76 -1.68 8.83
N THR A 112 22.57 -0.43 8.41
CA THR A 112 21.67 0.52 9.07
C THR A 112 20.63 1.08 8.08
N VAL A 113 19.52 1.54 8.62
CA VAL A 113 18.49 2.28 7.90
C VAL A 113 18.16 3.57 8.64
N LEU A 114 17.67 4.54 7.90
CA LEU A 114 17.18 5.81 8.41
C LEU A 114 15.65 5.79 8.40
N LEU A 115 15.06 6.06 9.55
CA LEU A 115 13.63 6.28 9.72
C LEU A 115 13.32 7.75 9.58
N LEU A 116 12.07 8.12 9.28
CA LEU A 116 11.64 9.51 9.29
C LEU A 116 11.75 10.12 10.71
N PRO A 117 11.80 11.46 10.84
CA PRO A 117 11.68 12.14 12.14
C PRO A 117 10.43 11.65 12.88
N GLU A 118 10.45 11.62 14.20
CA GLU A 118 9.32 11.09 14.98
C GLU A 118 8.09 12.01 14.86
N ASP A 119 8.31 13.32 15.00
CA ASP A 119 7.32 14.39 14.77
C ASP A 119 7.96 15.49 13.93
N PRO A 120 7.84 15.43 12.59
CA PRO A 120 8.45 16.41 11.70
C PRO A 120 7.97 17.87 11.91
N ASP A 121 6.72 18.04 12.36
CA ASP A 121 6.20 19.38 12.70
C ASP A 121 6.87 19.93 13.97
N ALA A 122 7.07 19.11 15.00
CA ALA A 122 7.80 19.49 16.19
C ALA A 122 9.27 19.83 15.86
N SER A 123 9.89 19.06 14.97
CA SER A 123 11.26 19.32 14.50
C SER A 123 11.34 20.65 13.75
N ALA A 124 10.37 20.96 12.88
CA ALA A 124 10.28 22.24 12.17
C ALA A 124 10.12 23.40 13.16
N ARG A 125 9.26 23.26 14.19
CA ARG A 125 9.09 24.26 15.27
C ARG A 125 10.39 24.50 16.03
N ALA A 126 11.12 23.44 16.38
CA ALA A 126 12.39 23.55 17.10
C ALA A 126 13.47 24.28 16.26
N ILE A 127 13.56 23.97 14.97
CA ILE A 127 14.47 24.65 14.05
C ILE A 127 14.12 26.15 13.93
N ARG A 128 12.82 26.48 13.74
CA ARG A 128 12.33 27.84 13.67
C ARG A 128 12.66 28.65 14.92
N ALA A 129 12.39 28.10 16.10
CA ALA A 129 12.70 28.73 17.38
C ALA A 129 14.20 28.95 17.54
N GLY A 130 15.04 27.95 17.24
CA GLY A 130 16.48 28.06 17.33
C GLY A 130 17.07 29.11 16.38
N LEU A 131 16.52 29.28 15.19
CA LEU A 131 16.93 30.36 14.25
C LEU A 131 16.52 31.73 14.76
N ARG A 132 15.34 31.90 15.36
CA ARG A 132 14.93 33.14 15.99
C ARG A 132 15.86 33.51 17.16
N ASP A 133 16.14 32.52 18.02
CA ASP A 133 17.04 32.76 19.17
C ASP A 133 18.46 33.13 18.74
N THR A 134 18.95 32.57 17.61
CA THR A 134 20.32 32.74 17.16
C THR A 134 20.51 33.96 16.28
N LEU A 135 19.57 34.23 15.36
CA LEU A 135 19.70 35.30 14.33
C LEU A 135 18.69 36.44 14.53
N GLY A 136 17.67 36.27 15.36
CA GLY A 136 16.63 37.28 15.56
C GLY A 136 15.65 37.41 14.38
N VAL A 137 15.54 36.38 13.51
CA VAL A 137 14.70 36.42 12.31
C VAL A 137 13.46 35.54 12.43
N ASP A 138 12.39 36.01 11.79
CA ASP A 138 11.12 35.22 11.71
C ASP A 138 10.99 34.60 10.33
N VAL A 139 11.22 33.28 10.28
CA VAL A 139 11.28 32.50 9.06
C VAL A 139 10.24 31.37 9.09
N GLY A 140 9.83 30.87 7.91
CA GLY A 140 9.14 29.61 7.78
C GLY A 140 10.11 28.43 7.70
N VAL A 141 9.72 27.28 8.23
CA VAL A 141 10.53 26.04 8.12
C VAL A 141 9.66 24.91 7.61
N LEU A 142 10.12 24.24 6.56
CA LEU A 142 9.55 23.01 6.03
C LEU A 142 10.56 21.87 6.17
N VAL A 143 10.12 20.73 6.65
CA VAL A 143 10.84 19.44 6.55
C VAL A 143 10.29 18.70 5.35
N SER A 144 11.14 18.36 4.37
CA SER A 144 10.73 17.71 3.13
C SER A 144 11.28 16.30 2.99
N ASP A 145 10.51 15.44 2.34
CA ASP A 145 10.97 14.12 1.92
C ASP A 145 10.50 13.81 0.51
N THR A 146 11.16 12.83 -0.15
CA THR A 146 10.94 12.52 -1.56
C THR A 146 9.87 11.45 -1.74
N PHE A 147 8.77 11.76 -2.44
CA PHE A 147 7.64 10.88 -2.66
C PHE A 147 7.47 10.49 -4.13
N GLY A 148 6.98 9.26 -4.36
CA GLY A 148 6.30 8.90 -5.59
C GLY A 148 4.91 9.54 -5.66
N ARG A 149 4.41 9.76 -6.87
CA ARG A 149 3.08 10.32 -7.09
C ARG A 149 2.19 9.32 -7.85
N PRO A 150 0.93 9.10 -7.43
CA PRO A 150 -0.02 8.32 -8.21
C PRO A 150 -0.16 8.89 -9.64
N TRP A 151 -0.27 8.00 -10.62
CA TRP A 151 -0.46 8.30 -12.06
C TRP A 151 0.62 9.17 -12.74
N ARG A 152 1.73 9.45 -12.10
CA ARG A 152 2.85 10.20 -12.67
C ARG A 152 4.17 9.48 -12.45
N ALA A 153 5.01 9.43 -13.47
CA ALA A 153 6.38 8.96 -13.34
C ALA A 153 7.25 10.01 -12.60
N GLY A 154 8.28 9.52 -11.93
CA GLY A 154 9.23 10.35 -11.20
C GLY A 154 8.83 10.62 -9.75
N LEU A 155 9.78 11.16 -9.01
CA LEU A 155 9.66 11.54 -7.61
C LEU A 155 9.66 13.07 -7.48
N THR A 156 9.13 13.58 -6.39
CA THR A 156 9.22 15.00 -6.01
C THR A 156 9.31 15.10 -4.49
N ASP A 157 9.92 16.16 -3.97
CA ASP A 157 9.82 16.44 -2.54
C ASP A 157 8.42 16.97 -2.21
N VAL A 158 7.92 16.57 -1.05
CA VAL A 158 6.71 17.08 -0.41
C VAL A 158 7.03 17.48 1.02
N ALA A 159 6.23 18.36 1.59
CA ALA A 159 6.35 18.76 2.98
C ALA A 159 5.78 17.65 3.89
N ILE A 160 6.58 17.19 4.85
CA ILE A 160 6.17 16.24 5.89
C ILE A 160 6.15 16.86 7.28
N GLY A 161 6.75 18.05 7.45
CA GLY A 161 6.72 18.86 8.65
C GLY A 161 6.78 20.34 8.29
N ALA A 162 6.10 21.19 9.05
CA ALA A 162 6.06 22.63 8.82
C ALA A 162 5.98 23.40 10.14
N ALA A 163 6.53 24.60 10.15
CA ALA A 163 6.37 25.59 11.22
C ALA A 163 6.43 27.00 10.64
N GLY A 164 5.46 27.83 11.03
CA GLY A 164 5.40 29.24 10.59
C GLY A 164 5.20 29.39 9.08
N VAL A 165 4.49 28.48 8.43
CA VAL A 165 4.16 28.51 7.00
C VAL A 165 2.68 28.28 6.81
N HIS A 166 2.04 29.02 5.91
CA HIS A 166 0.72 28.70 5.39
C HIS A 166 0.84 27.48 4.48
N VAL A 167 0.57 26.27 5.03
CA VAL A 167 0.77 25.00 4.31
C VAL A 167 -0.24 24.78 3.20
N LEU A 168 -1.44 25.34 3.34
CA LEU A 168 -2.52 25.34 2.37
C LEU A 168 -2.98 26.78 2.11
N ASP A 169 -3.28 27.10 0.85
CA ASP A 169 -3.98 28.31 0.45
C ASP A 169 -5.40 27.91 0.01
N ASP A 170 -6.39 28.20 0.86
CA ASP A 170 -7.78 27.84 0.65
C ASP A 170 -8.53 28.99 -0.02
N LEU A 171 -8.71 28.86 -1.33
CA LEU A 171 -9.41 29.85 -2.17
C LEU A 171 -10.92 29.62 -2.24
N ARG A 172 -11.46 28.63 -1.53
CA ARG A 172 -12.90 28.35 -1.53
C ARG A 172 -13.66 29.51 -0.93
N GLY A 173 -14.81 29.84 -1.54
CA GLY A 173 -15.63 31.01 -1.17
C GLY A 173 -15.20 32.31 -1.83
N GLY A 174 -14.03 32.34 -2.48
CA GLY A 174 -13.62 33.42 -3.38
C GLY A 174 -14.22 33.32 -4.77
N THR A 175 -13.80 34.22 -5.67
CA THR A 175 -14.22 34.22 -7.08
C THR A 175 -13.01 34.27 -7.99
N ASP A 176 -13.14 33.72 -9.21
CA ASP A 176 -12.16 33.85 -10.28
C ASP A 176 -12.20 35.27 -10.92
N ALA A 177 -11.32 35.51 -11.90
CA ALA A 177 -11.24 36.80 -12.63
C ALA A 177 -12.53 37.17 -13.39
N HIS A 178 -13.44 36.23 -13.58
CA HIS A 178 -14.74 36.43 -14.25
C HIS A 178 -15.91 36.49 -13.25
N GLY A 179 -15.64 36.40 -11.93
CA GLY A 179 -16.66 36.42 -10.89
C GLY A 179 -17.32 35.06 -10.62
N ASN A 180 -16.82 33.94 -11.18
CA ASN A 180 -17.34 32.63 -10.87
C ASN A 180 -16.83 32.15 -9.51
N PRO A 181 -17.70 31.49 -8.68
CA PRO A 181 -17.30 31.05 -7.35
C PRO A 181 -16.27 29.91 -7.41
N LEU A 182 -15.21 30.01 -6.62
CA LEU A 182 -14.23 28.97 -6.38
C LEU A 182 -14.77 28.04 -5.28
N SER A 183 -15.20 26.83 -5.64
CA SER A 183 -15.82 25.88 -4.71
C SER A 183 -14.92 24.76 -4.21
N ALA A 184 -13.79 24.50 -4.89
CA ALA A 184 -12.94 23.34 -4.61
C ALA A 184 -11.43 23.65 -4.62
N THR A 185 -11.02 24.90 -4.86
CA THR A 185 -9.61 25.24 -5.06
C THR A 185 -8.92 25.42 -3.71
N VAL A 186 -8.02 24.49 -3.39
CA VAL A 186 -7.09 24.57 -2.27
C VAL A 186 -5.70 24.22 -2.81
N VAL A 187 -4.74 25.12 -2.64
CA VAL A 187 -3.36 24.97 -3.13
C VAL A 187 -2.48 24.42 -2.01
N ALA A 188 -1.68 23.40 -2.31
CA ALA A 188 -0.72 22.81 -1.37
C ALA A 188 0.59 23.59 -1.40
N THR A 189 0.58 24.81 -0.89
CA THR A 189 1.71 25.77 -0.95
C THR A 189 2.99 25.19 -0.39
N ALA A 190 2.93 24.45 0.71
CA ALA A 190 4.11 23.83 1.30
C ALA A 190 4.74 22.76 0.40
N ASP A 191 3.93 21.98 -0.34
CA ASP A 191 4.45 21.00 -1.30
C ASP A 191 5.11 21.67 -2.51
N GLU A 192 4.54 22.77 -3.01
CA GLU A 192 5.16 23.58 -4.08
C GLU A 192 6.51 24.14 -3.66
N LEU A 193 6.62 24.67 -2.43
CA LEU A 193 7.88 25.16 -1.86
C LEU A 193 8.88 24.02 -1.65
N ALA A 194 8.45 22.86 -1.14
CA ALA A 194 9.31 21.69 -0.96
C ALA A 194 9.90 21.21 -2.29
N ALA A 195 9.08 21.14 -3.34
CA ALA A 195 9.50 20.78 -4.68
C ALA A 195 10.46 21.80 -5.29
N ALA A 196 10.21 23.11 -5.10
CA ALA A 196 11.13 24.16 -5.54
C ALA A 196 12.51 24.05 -4.86
N GLY A 197 12.53 23.75 -3.55
CA GLY A 197 13.75 23.50 -2.80
C GLY A 197 14.55 22.30 -3.30
N ASP A 198 13.88 21.20 -3.68
CA ASP A 198 14.55 19.99 -4.19
C ASP A 198 15.33 20.25 -5.49
N LEU A 199 14.83 21.13 -6.36
CA LEU A 199 15.50 21.50 -7.61
C LEU A 199 16.91 22.03 -7.41
N VAL A 200 17.18 22.72 -6.31
CA VAL A 200 18.50 23.33 -6.01
C VAL A 200 19.32 22.50 -5.02
N LYS A 201 18.68 21.71 -4.13
CA LYS A 201 19.37 20.79 -3.22
C LYS A 201 20.08 19.68 -3.98
N GLY A 202 19.37 19.02 -4.89
CA GLY A 202 19.87 17.85 -5.64
C GLY A 202 20.22 16.65 -4.75
N LYS A 203 20.27 15.47 -5.34
CA LYS A 203 20.41 14.20 -4.57
C LYS A 203 21.82 13.89 -4.04
N ALA A 204 22.88 14.43 -4.65
CA ALA A 204 24.27 14.08 -4.35
C ALA A 204 25.17 15.30 -4.13
N THR A 205 24.60 16.47 -3.87
CA THR A 205 25.34 17.73 -3.78
C THR A 205 25.90 18.03 -2.39
N GLY A 206 25.43 17.30 -1.36
CA GLY A 206 25.75 17.59 0.04
C GLY A 206 25.08 18.87 0.57
N ARG A 207 24.02 19.35 -0.08
CA ARG A 207 23.29 20.57 0.28
C ARG A 207 21.89 20.24 0.80
N PRO A 208 21.72 19.89 2.08
CA PRO A 208 20.46 19.37 2.61
C PRO A 208 19.41 20.44 2.93
N VAL A 209 19.74 21.73 2.81
CA VAL A 209 18.85 22.85 3.10
C VAL A 209 18.81 23.81 1.92
N ALA A 210 17.61 24.25 1.55
CA ALA A 210 17.42 25.37 0.61
C ALA A 210 16.66 26.49 1.30
N VAL A 211 16.83 27.72 0.76
CA VAL A 211 16.11 28.91 1.18
C VAL A 211 15.28 29.42 0.02
N VAL A 212 14.04 29.79 0.30
CA VAL A 212 13.15 30.52 -0.61
C VAL A 212 12.93 31.90 -0.07
N ARG A 213 13.18 32.93 -0.87
CA ARG A 213 12.99 34.35 -0.53
C ARG A 213 12.16 35.06 -1.57
N GLY A 214 11.27 35.96 -1.13
CA GLY A 214 10.42 36.77 -2.01
C GLY A 214 8.95 36.41 -1.95
N LEU A 215 8.56 35.55 -1.00
CA LEU A 215 7.19 35.13 -0.76
C LEU A 215 6.78 35.36 0.71
N PRO A 216 6.89 36.64 1.24
CA PRO A 216 6.64 36.86 2.67
C PRO A 216 5.22 36.49 3.11
N HIS A 217 4.26 36.53 2.21
CA HIS A 217 2.84 36.18 2.47
C HIS A 217 2.62 34.71 2.82
N VAL A 218 3.58 33.80 2.53
CA VAL A 218 3.47 32.40 2.92
C VAL A 218 4.01 32.12 4.33
N VAL A 219 4.70 33.08 4.95
CA VAL A 219 5.25 32.95 6.29
C VAL A 219 4.27 33.53 7.31
N ARG A 220 3.95 32.77 8.35
CA ARG A 220 3.13 33.19 9.47
C ARG A 220 3.99 33.91 10.50
N PRO A 221 3.66 35.17 10.90
CA PRO A 221 4.32 35.81 12.00
C PRO A 221 4.23 35.03 13.30
N ALA A 222 5.29 35.12 14.13
CA ALA A 222 5.32 34.38 15.38
C ALA A 222 4.36 34.89 16.45
N ASP A 223 4.04 36.18 16.40
CA ASP A 223 3.28 36.86 17.47
C ASP A 223 1.75 36.81 17.27
N GLY A 224 1.26 35.99 16.36
CA GLY A 224 -0.17 35.88 16.11
C GLY A 224 -0.80 37.16 15.56
N ALA A 225 0.02 38.07 14.97
CA ALA A 225 -0.41 39.36 14.47
C ALA A 225 -1.17 39.29 13.11
N ASP A 226 -1.67 38.16 12.72
CA ASP A 226 -2.60 38.02 11.60
C ASP A 226 -3.96 38.60 12.04
N GLY A 227 -4.10 39.92 11.94
CA GLY A 227 -5.34 40.67 12.22
C GLY A 227 -6.45 40.45 11.17
N GLY A 228 -6.44 39.35 10.47
CA GLY A 228 -7.51 38.91 9.57
C GLY A 228 -8.42 37.93 10.30
N ASP A 229 -9.67 38.35 10.56
CA ASP A 229 -10.76 37.49 10.99
C ASP A 229 -11.16 36.57 9.84
N ASP A 230 -10.30 35.60 9.48
CA ASP A 230 -10.57 34.55 8.47
C ASP A 230 -11.22 33.30 9.10
N GLY A 231 -11.60 33.38 10.39
CA GLY A 231 -12.32 32.30 11.10
C GLY A 231 -11.47 31.05 11.34
N ARG A 232 -10.15 31.09 11.11
CA ARG A 232 -9.23 29.98 11.39
C ARG A 232 -8.68 30.14 12.79
N ASP A 233 -8.84 29.09 13.59
CA ASP A 233 -8.17 28.93 14.87
C ASP A 233 -6.66 29.11 14.63
N GLY A 234 -6.03 30.07 15.30
CA GLY A 234 -4.64 30.51 15.09
C GLY A 234 -3.57 29.46 15.41
N THR A 235 -3.91 28.18 15.40
CA THR A 235 -3.00 27.06 15.61
C THR A 235 -2.19 26.80 14.35
N ASP A 236 -0.87 26.72 14.49
CA ASP A 236 0.04 26.24 13.44
C ASP A 236 -0.10 24.73 13.32
N GLU A 237 -1.03 24.28 12.46
CA GLU A 237 -1.38 22.87 12.29
C GLU A 237 -0.23 22.05 11.68
N GLY A 238 0.82 22.72 11.18
CA GLY A 238 1.95 22.08 10.54
C GLY A 238 1.60 21.39 9.21
N ALA A 239 2.51 20.57 8.70
CA ALA A 239 2.30 19.80 7.47
C ALA A 239 1.27 18.67 7.65
N ARG A 240 0.88 18.36 8.88
CA ARG A 240 -0.19 17.39 9.14
C ARG A 240 -1.51 17.80 8.49
N ALA A 241 -1.76 19.08 8.29
CA ALA A 241 -2.93 19.60 7.56
C ALA A 241 -2.99 19.15 6.09
N LEU A 242 -1.84 18.78 5.49
CA LEU A 242 -1.78 18.24 4.13
C LEU A 242 -2.18 16.77 4.04
N VAL A 243 -2.17 16.06 5.17
CA VAL A 243 -2.45 14.62 5.22
C VAL A 243 -3.94 14.39 5.23
N ARG A 244 -4.48 13.84 4.14
CA ARG A 244 -5.90 13.47 4.08
C ARG A 244 -6.19 12.32 5.04
N ALA A 245 -7.24 12.46 5.85
CA ALA A 245 -7.70 11.37 6.70
C ALA A 245 -8.04 10.12 5.87
N ALA A 246 -7.63 8.94 6.33
CA ALA A 246 -7.84 7.69 5.59
C ALA A 246 -9.34 7.41 5.32
N ALA A 247 -10.25 7.94 6.15
CA ALA A 247 -11.69 7.82 5.94
C ALA A 247 -12.19 8.63 4.73
N ASP A 248 -11.51 9.74 4.42
CA ASP A 248 -11.88 10.69 3.35
C ASP A 248 -11.09 10.44 2.06
N ASP A 249 -10.19 9.46 2.06
CA ASP A 249 -9.40 9.09 0.88
C ASP A 249 -10.22 8.19 -0.05
N MET A 250 -10.62 8.73 -1.20
CA MET A 250 -11.37 8.02 -2.25
C MET A 250 -10.64 6.76 -2.76
N PHE A 251 -9.33 6.71 -2.64
CA PHE A 251 -8.50 5.62 -3.17
C PHE A 251 -8.07 4.62 -2.10
N ARG A 252 -8.52 4.80 -0.86
CA ARG A 252 -8.16 3.94 0.26
C ARG A 252 -8.44 2.46 0.01
N LEU A 253 -9.60 2.15 -0.54
CA LEU A 253 -10.07 0.78 -0.82
C LEU A 253 -10.12 0.49 -2.33
N GLY A 254 -9.61 1.38 -3.16
CA GLY A 254 -9.80 1.35 -4.60
C GLY A 254 -11.17 1.88 -5.00
N THR A 255 -11.47 1.78 -6.31
CA THR A 255 -12.78 2.18 -6.85
C THR A 255 -13.75 1.00 -6.88
N SER A 256 -15.05 1.26 -6.97
CA SER A 256 -16.05 0.20 -7.21
C SER A 256 -15.80 -0.55 -8.52
N GLU A 257 -15.19 0.10 -9.51
CA GLU A 257 -14.72 -0.51 -10.75
C GLU A 257 -13.63 -1.55 -10.48
N ALA A 258 -12.63 -1.24 -9.63
CA ALA A 258 -11.58 -2.19 -9.27
C ALA A 258 -12.14 -3.44 -8.56
N VAL A 259 -13.13 -3.28 -7.69
CA VAL A 259 -13.82 -4.42 -7.04
C VAL A 259 -14.55 -5.28 -8.08
N ARG A 260 -15.29 -4.67 -9.01
CA ARG A 260 -15.96 -5.40 -10.11
C ARG A 260 -14.95 -6.11 -10.99
N GLU A 261 -13.84 -5.44 -11.35
CA GLU A 261 -12.79 -6.01 -12.17
C GLU A 261 -12.09 -7.19 -11.48
N ALA A 262 -11.86 -7.14 -10.19
CA ALA A 262 -11.28 -8.25 -9.43
C ALA A 262 -12.10 -9.54 -9.58
N VAL A 263 -13.43 -9.43 -9.52
CA VAL A 263 -14.34 -10.58 -9.69
C VAL A 263 -14.38 -11.04 -11.15
N THR A 264 -14.57 -10.11 -12.09
CA THR A 264 -14.71 -10.44 -13.52
C THR A 264 -13.37 -10.78 -14.18
N GLY A 265 -12.27 -10.24 -13.69
CA GLY A 265 -10.90 -10.48 -14.16
C GLY A 265 -10.32 -11.84 -13.78
N ARG A 266 -10.79 -12.46 -12.67
CA ARG A 266 -10.31 -13.77 -12.25
C ARG A 266 -10.53 -14.84 -13.34
N ARG A 267 -9.50 -15.61 -13.65
CA ARG A 267 -9.52 -16.71 -14.65
C ARG A 267 -9.06 -18.02 -14.02
N THR A 268 -9.49 -19.12 -14.62
CA THR A 268 -8.93 -20.43 -14.31
C THR A 268 -7.63 -20.59 -15.10
N VAL A 269 -6.53 -20.68 -14.39
CA VAL A 269 -5.17 -20.85 -14.93
C VAL A 269 -4.75 -22.30 -14.71
N ARG A 270 -4.29 -22.99 -15.78
CA ARG A 270 -3.89 -24.41 -15.76
C ARG A 270 -2.44 -24.64 -16.17
N ALA A 271 -1.74 -23.60 -16.63
CA ALA A 271 -0.33 -23.61 -16.94
C ALA A 271 0.39 -22.61 -16.05
N PHE A 272 1.40 -23.06 -15.34
CA PHE A 272 2.14 -22.28 -14.36
C PHE A 272 3.62 -22.27 -14.71
N THR A 273 4.34 -21.24 -14.28
CA THR A 273 5.80 -21.23 -14.24
C THR A 273 6.30 -22.06 -13.05
N ASP A 274 7.60 -22.40 -13.06
CA ASP A 274 8.25 -23.10 -11.95
C ASP A 274 8.63 -22.15 -10.79
N ASP A 275 8.28 -20.85 -10.89
CA ASP A 275 8.56 -19.87 -9.85
C ASP A 275 7.90 -20.26 -8.53
N PRO A 276 8.62 -20.13 -7.41
CA PRO A 276 8.04 -20.40 -6.10
C PRO A 276 6.90 -19.44 -5.77
N VAL A 277 5.88 -19.95 -5.09
CA VAL A 277 4.76 -19.16 -4.59
C VAL A 277 5.10 -18.66 -3.18
N ASP A 278 4.89 -17.35 -2.92
CA ASP A 278 5.00 -16.78 -1.58
C ASP A 278 3.91 -17.35 -0.66
N PRO A 279 4.26 -18.11 0.39
CA PRO A 279 3.27 -18.64 1.33
C PRO A 279 2.49 -17.54 2.05
N GLY A 280 3.08 -16.35 2.21
CA GLY A 280 2.40 -15.18 2.79
C GLY A 280 1.25 -14.70 1.92
N ALA A 281 1.41 -14.70 0.59
CA ALA A 281 0.33 -14.36 -0.35
C ALA A 281 -0.84 -15.36 -0.27
N VAL A 282 -0.51 -16.65 -0.15
CA VAL A 282 -1.53 -17.69 0.02
C VAL A 282 -2.30 -17.52 1.34
N ARG A 283 -1.60 -17.25 2.44
CA ARG A 283 -2.23 -17.00 3.75
C ARG A 283 -3.13 -15.75 3.73
N ARG A 284 -2.75 -14.68 3.04
CA ARG A 284 -3.62 -13.51 2.84
C ARG A 284 -4.87 -13.86 2.04
N ALA A 285 -4.74 -14.70 1.02
CA ALA A 285 -5.88 -15.16 0.24
C ALA A 285 -6.82 -16.06 1.07
N VAL A 286 -6.28 -16.92 1.95
CA VAL A 286 -7.07 -17.70 2.90
C VAL A 286 -7.79 -16.79 3.91
N ALA A 287 -7.13 -15.71 4.39
CA ALA A 287 -7.78 -14.73 5.26
C ALA A 287 -9.00 -14.07 4.59
N ALA A 288 -8.93 -13.80 3.28
CA ALA A 288 -10.10 -13.35 2.52
C ALA A 288 -11.15 -14.47 2.35
N ALA A 289 -10.74 -15.72 2.15
CA ALA A 289 -11.65 -16.84 2.00
C ALA A 289 -12.56 -17.04 3.21
N VAL A 290 -12.01 -16.94 4.41
CA VAL A 290 -12.74 -17.16 5.67
C VAL A 290 -13.73 -16.04 6.05
N THR A 291 -13.83 -14.99 5.23
CA THR A 291 -14.86 -13.95 5.37
C THR A 291 -16.13 -14.25 4.59
N ALA A 292 -16.22 -15.39 3.90
CA ALA A 292 -17.39 -15.78 3.15
C ALA A 292 -18.62 -15.96 4.09
N PRO A 293 -19.85 -15.75 3.59
CA PRO A 293 -21.04 -16.01 4.38
C PRO A 293 -21.16 -17.49 4.71
N ALA A 294 -21.58 -17.79 5.95
CA ALA A 294 -21.77 -19.13 6.44
C ALA A 294 -23.07 -19.26 7.26
N PRO A 295 -23.75 -20.41 7.23
CA PRO A 295 -24.94 -20.62 8.04
C PRO A 295 -24.60 -20.57 9.53
N HIS A 296 -25.53 -20.11 10.35
CA HIS A 296 -25.47 -20.12 11.83
C HIS A 296 -24.23 -19.45 12.42
N HIS A 297 -23.60 -18.48 11.70
CA HIS A 297 -22.33 -17.85 12.08
C HIS A 297 -21.19 -18.85 12.31
N THR A 298 -21.23 -20.00 11.64
CA THR A 298 -20.20 -21.04 11.71
C THR A 298 -18.99 -20.68 10.84
N THR A 299 -17.94 -21.50 10.91
CA THR A 299 -16.76 -21.44 10.05
C THR A 299 -16.54 -22.80 9.39
N PRO A 300 -17.36 -23.18 8.36
CA PRO A 300 -17.44 -24.53 7.85
C PRO A 300 -16.28 -24.95 6.93
N TRP A 301 -15.21 -24.22 6.94
CA TRP A 301 -14.05 -24.46 6.06
C TRP A 301 -12.76 -24.62 6.83
N ARG A 302 -11.89 -25.48 6.29
CA ARG A 302 -10.47 -25.59 6.62
C ARG A 302 -9.69 -25.60 5.31
N PHE A 303 -8.50 -25.03 5.30
CA PHE A 303 -7.63 -25.00 4.13
C PHE A 303 -6.31 -25.68 4.46
N VAL A 304 -6.03 -26.81 3.83
CA VAL A 304 -4.78 -27.53 3.99
C VAL A 304 -3.79 -27.00 2.92
N LEU A 305 -2.68 -26.45 3.35
CA LEU A 305 -1.66 -25.82 2.49
C LEU A 305 -0.51 -26.79 2.26
N LEU A 306 -0.30 -27.22 1.01
CA LEU A 306 0.77 -28.15 0.64
C LEU A 306 1.99 -27.37 0.13
N GLU A 307 2.81 -26.90 1.05
CA GLU A 307 4.00 -26.07 0.76
C GLU A 307 5.16 -26.91 0.22
N SER A 308 5.36 -28.12 0.73
CA SER A 308 6.45 -28.99 0.28
C SER A 308 6.12 -29.76 -0.99
N ALA A 309 7.09 -29.93 -1.88
CA ALA A 309 6.96 -30.76 -3.08
C ALA A 309 6.67 -32.22 -2.73
N GLU A 310 7.27 -32.73 -1.66
CA GLU A 310 7.07 -34.10 -1.19
C GLU A 310 5.62 -34.36 -0.81
N SER A 311 5.01 -33.48 -0.02
CA SER A 311 3.60 -33.63 0.38
C SER A 311 2.66 -33.60 -0.84
N ARG A 312 2.93 -32.72 -1.83
CA ARG A 312 2.16 -32.65 -3.07
C ARG A 312 2.26 -33.95 -3.88
N VAL A 313 3.48 -34.45 -4.09
CA VAL A 313 3.73 -35.69 -4.86
C VAL A 313 3.06 -36.87 -4.18
N ARG A 314 3.24 -37.04 -2.85
CA ARG A 314 2.64 -38.11 -2.08
C ARG A 314 1.10 -38.15 -2.22
N LEU A 315 0.45 -36.98 -2.08
CA LEU A 315 -1.00 -36.87 -2.26
C LEU A 315 -1.42 -37.23 -3.68
N LEU A 316 -0.79 -36.63 -4.68
CA LEU A 316 -1.19 -36.80 -6.08
C LEU A 316 -0.94 -38.20 -6.61
N ASP A 317 0.09 -38.90 -6.11
CA ASP A 317 0.34 -40.29 -6.46
C ASP A 317 -0.74 -41.22 -5.88
N ALA A 318 -1.11 -41.07 -4.62
CA ALA A 318 -2.18 -41.83 -3.99
C ALA A 318 -3.55 -41.58 -4.67
N MET A 319 -3.86 -40.32 -4.97
CA MET A 319 -5.10 -39.98 -5.70
C MET A 319 -5.13 -40.56 -7.11
N ARG A 320 -3.99 -40.56 -7.83
CA ARG A 320 -3.83 -41.17 -9.15
C ARG A 320 -4.12 -42.68 -9.08
N ASP A 321 -3.53 -43.35 -8.10
CA ASP A 321 -3.63 -44.81 -7.96
C ASP A 321 -5.08 -45.23 -7.61
N ALA A 322 -5.75 -44.45 -6.74
CA ALA A 322 -7.17 -44.61 -6.46
C ALA A 322 -8.03 -44.43 -7.74
N TRP A 323 -7.75 -43.40 -8.51
CA TRP A 323 -8.49 -43.16 -9.76
C TRP A 323 -8.24 -44.21 -10.82
N ILE A 324 -7.02 -44.75 -10.94
CA ILE A 324 -6.71 -45.88 -11.83
C ILE A 324 -7.51 -47.11 -11.40
N ALA A 325 -7.59 -47.40 -10.11
CA ALA A 325 -8.38 -48.50 -9.59
C ALA A 325 -9.89 -48.38 -9.95
N ASP A 326 -10.46 -47.19 -9.82
CA ASP A 326 -11.84 -46.93 -10.22
C ASP A 326 -12.06 -47.09 -11.73
N LEU A 327 -11.16 -46.56 -12.55
CA LEU A 327 -11.26 -46.70 -14.02
C LEU A 327 -11.14 -48.13 -14.49
N ARG A 328 -10.33 -48.97 -13.82
CA ARG A 328 -10.25 -50.41 -14.07
C ARG A 328 -11.52 -51.11 -13.66
N ARG A 329 -12.11 -50.75 -12.53
CA ARG A 329 -13.42 -51.28 -12.07
C ARG A 329 -14.54 -50.92 -13.06
N ASP A 330 -14.46 -49.77 -13.70
CA ASP A 330 -15.38 -49.34 -14.77
C ASP A 330 -15.08 -50.01 -16.12
N GLY A 331 -14.16 -50.96 -16.21
CA GLY A 331 -13.80 -51.68 -17.41
C GLY A 331 -13.09 -50.88 -18.50
N ARG A 332 -12.40 -49.79 -18.14
CA ARG A 332 -11.65 -48.98 -19.11
C ARG A 332 -10.34 -49.65 -19.54
N SER A 333 -9.98 -49.52 -20.83
CA SER A 333 -8.68 -49.98 -21.33
C SER A 333 -7.51 -49.19 -20.74
N GLU A 334 -6.34 -49.82 -20.61
CA GLU A 334 -5.14 -49.16 -20.09
C GLU A 334 -4.75 -47.93 -20.93
N GLU A 335 -4.97 -47.92 -22.24
CA GLU A 335 -4.75 -46.75 -23.10
C GLU A 335 -5.69 -45.58 -22.72
N SER A 336 -6.97 -45.89 -22.51
CA SER A 336 -7.97 -44.91 -22.06
C SER A 336 -7.61 -44.36 -20.67
N ILE A 337 -7.15 -45.20 -19.76
CA ILE A 337 -6.68 -44.85 -18.42
C ILE A 337 -5.51 -43.90 -18.52
N ALA A 338 -4.47 -44.21 -19.26
CA ALA A 338 -3.29 -43.39 -19.44
C ALA A 338 -3.63 -42.00 -20.00
N LYS A 339 -4.55 -41.93 -20.98
CA LYS A 339 -5.05 -40.66 -21.52
C LYS A 339 -5.79 -39.79 -20.49
N ARG A 340 -6.56 -40.44 -19.61
CA ARG A 340 -7.33 -39.75 -18.56
C ARG A 340 -6.44 -39.23 -17.44
N VAL A 341 -5.47 -40.05 -17.00
CA VAL A 341 -4.54 -39.73 -15.92
C VAL A 341 -3.74 -38.47 -16.23
N ARG A 342 -3.33 -38.26 -17.49
CA ARG A 342 -2.66 -37.01 -17.91
C ARG A 342 -3.47 -35.73 -17.68
N ARG A 343 -4.80 -35.80 -17.48
CA ARG A 343 -5.60 -34.64 -17.10
C ARG A 343 -5.30 -34.16 -15.67
N GLY A 344 -4.70 -34.99 -14.82
CA GLY A 344 -4.24 -34.65 -13.48
C GLY A 344 -3.00 -33.78 -13.46
N ASP A 345 -2.31 -33.59 -14.60
CA ASP A 345 -1.06 -32.85 -14.70
C ASP A 345 -1.21 -31.37 -14.26
N VAL A 346 -2.40 -30.82 -14.36
CA VAL A 346 -2.68 -29.43 -13.85
C VAL A 346 -2.34 -29.28 -12.37
N LEU A 347 -2.68 -30.28 -11.53
CA LEU A 347 -2.31 -30.27 -10.11
C LEU A 347 -0.83 -30.60 -9.91
N ARG A 348 -0.29 -31.52 -10.72
CA ARG A 348 1.08 -31.99 -10.60
C ARG A 348 2.12 -30.93 -10.98
N ASN A 349 1.78 -30.12 -11.99
CA ASN A 349 2.66 -29.05 -12.48
C ASN A 349 2.48 -27.73 -11.71
N ALA A 350 1.58 -27.68 -10.73
CA ALA A 350 1.43 -26.50 -9.91
C ALA A 350 2.48 -26.45 -8.81
N PRO A 351 3.18 -25.30 -8.63
CA PRO A 351 4.19 -25.14 -7.57
C PRO A 351 3.60 -25.14 -6.17
N TYR A 352 2.27 -24.93 -6.02
CA TYR A 352 1.59 -24.92 -4.74
C TYR A 352 0.18 -25.48 -4.85
N LEU A 353 -0.28 -26.21 -3.82
CA LEU A 353 -1.63 -26.76 -3.75
C LEU A 353 -2.33 -26.36 -2.45
N ILE A 354 -3.62 -26.12 -2.54
CA ILE A 354 -4.52 -25.91 -1.40
C ILE A 354 -5.65 -26.93 -1.48
N VAL A 355 -5.91 -27.64 -0.39
CA VAL A 355 -7.07 -28.53 -0.29
C VAL A 355 -8.10 -27.88 0.65
N PRO A 356 -9.18 -27.28 0.11
CA PRO A 356 -10.29 -26.82 0.93
C PRO A 356 -11.08 -28.02 1.45
N CYS A 357 -11.41 -28.01 2.73
CA CYS A 357 -12.21 -29.02 3.39
C CYS A 357 -13.47 -28.39 3.98
N LEU A 358 -14.59 -29.08 3.87
CA LEU A 358 -15.83 -28.80 4.56
C LEU A 358 -15.78 -29.42 5.96
N VAL A 359 -16.22 -28.69 6.97
CA VAL A 359 -16.44 -29.16 8.34
C VAL A 359 -17.84 -28.79 8.76
N MET A 360 -18.56 -29.74 9.37
CA MET A 360 -19.98 -29.57 9.75
C MET A 360 -20.15 -29.06 11.20
N ASP A 361 -19.10 -28.51 11.81
CA ASP A 361 -19.15 -27.98 13.18
C ASP A 361 -20.22 -26.88 13.31
N GLY A 362 -21.09 -27.02 14.30
CA GLY A 362 -22.19 -26.09 14.54
C GLY A 362 -23.41 -26.28 13.63
N SER A 363 -23.44 -27.34 12.81
CA SER A 363 -24.63 -27.70 12.03
C SER A 363 -25.76 -28.23 12.93
N HIS A 364 -26.99 -28.02 12.47
CA HIS A 364 -28.16 -28.53 13.16
C HIS A 364 -28.51 -29.95 12.69
N THR A 365 -29.10 -30.75 13.56
CA THR A 365 -29.67 -32.06 13.25
C THR A 365 -31.18 -31.98 13.41
N TYR A 366 -31.92 -32.39 12.39
CA TYR A 366 -33.38 -32.25 12.34
C TYR A 366 -34.13 -33.55 12.50
N GLY A 367 -33.47 -34.70 12.41
CA GLY A 367 -34.06 -36.03 12.53
C GLY A 367 -34.84 -36.49 11.32
N ASP A 368 -34.77 -35.80 10.18
CA ASP A 368 -35.25 -36.27 8.87
C ASP A 368 -34.26 -35.95 7.75
N ALA A 369 -34.11 -36.89 6.82
CA ALA A 369 -33.13 -36.84 5.74
C ALA A 369 -33.28 -35.59 4.83
N ARG A 370 -34.47 -35.04 4.67
CA ARG A 370 -34.73 -33.88 3.82
C ARG A 370 -34.15 -32.62 4.45
N ARG A 371 -34.36 -32.39 5.74
CA ARG A 371 -33.83 -31.21 6.44
C ARG A 371 -32.33 -31.34 6.70
N ASP A 372 -31.87 -32.54 7.09
CA ASP A 372 -30.43 -32.80 7.27
C ASP A 372 -29.67 -32.65 5.94
N GLY A 373 -30.29 -33.08 4.81
CA GLY A 373 -29.76 -32.84 3.47
C GLY A 373 -29.66 -31.35 3.13
N ALA A 374 -30.69 -30.56 3.40
CA ALA A 374 -30.71 -29.12 3.18
C ALA A 374 -29.65 -28.38 4.05
N GLU A 375 -29.49 -28.83 5.30
CA GLU A 375 -28.43 -28.32 6.19
C GLU A 375 -27.04 -28.53 5.59
N ARG A 376 -26.76 -29.77 5.15
CA ARG A 376 -25.49 -30.08 4.49
C ARG A 376 -25.28 -29.25 3.21
N GLU A 377 -26.31 -29.03 2.41
CA GLU A 377 -26.24 -28.24 1.18
C GLU A 377 -25.84 -26.79 1.49
N MET A 378 -26.40 -26.18 2.54
CA MET A 378 -26.02 -24.81 2.97
C MET A 378 -24.52 -24.71 3.32
N PHE A 379 -23.99 -25.70 4.02
CA PHE A 379 -22.57 -25.77 4.40
C PHE A 379 -21.67 -25.98 3.17
N VAL A 380 -22.09 -26.81 2.21
CA VAL A 380 -21.40 -27.00 0.92
C VAL A 380 -21.37 -25.70 0.12
N VAL A 381 -22.50 -24.97 0.04
CA VAL A 381 -22.61 -23.68 -0.64
C VAL A 381 -21.69 -22.65 0.03
N ALA A 382 -21.66 -22.60 1.37
CA ALA A 382 -20.75 -21.71 2.11
C ALA A 382 -19.28 -22.03 1.83
N THR A 383 -18.92 -23.32 1.75
CA THR A 383 -17.56 -23.72 1.38
C THR A 383 -17.21 -23.28 -0.04
N GLY A 384 -18.15 -23.40 -0.98
CA GLY A 384 -18.00 -22.90 -2.35
C GLY A 384 -17.79 -21.39 -2.41
N ALA A 385 -18.52 -20.62 -1.58
CA ALA A 385 -18.34 -19.18 -1.44
C ALA A 385 -16.94 -18.84 -0.90
N GLY A 386 -16.45 -19.56 0.12
CA GLY A 386 -15.08 -19.41 0.65
C GLY A 386 -14.03 -19.71 -0.41
N VAL A 387 -14.19 -20.78 -1.19
CA VAL A 387 -13.27 -21.09 -2.29
C VAL A 387 -13.31 -19.99 -3.37
N GLN A 388 -14.48 -19.45 -3.73
CA GLN A 388 -14.55 -18.34 -4.69
C GLN A 388 -13.81 -17.09 -4.17
N ASN A 389 -13.95 -16.73 -2.90
CA ASN A 389 -13.20 -15.64 -2.30
C ASN A 389 -11.68 -15.90 -2.36
N LEU A 390 -11.25 -17.14 -2.05
CA LEU A 390 -9.85 -17.56 -2.20
C LEU A 390 -9.33 -17.32 -3.61
N LEU A 391 -10.07 -17.76 -4.63
CA LEU A 391 -9.65 -17.63 -6.03
C LEU A 391 -9.55 -16.18 -6.49
N VAL A 392 -10.46 -15.30 -6.03
CA VAL A 392 -10.42 -13.86 -6.32
C VAL A 392 -9.23 -13.21 -5.62
N ALA A 393 -8.99 -13.55 -4.35
CA ALA A 393 -7.88 -13.00 -3.58
C ALA A 393 -6.52 -13.45 -4.15
N LEU A 394 -6.38 -14.71 -4.57
CA LEU A 394 -5.17 -15.18 -5.26
C LEU A 394 -4.92 -14.41 -6.56
N ALA A 395 -5.97 -14.10 -7.34
CA ALA A 395 -5.84 -13.26 -8.52
C ALA A 395 -5.38 -11.84 -8.17
N GLY A 396 -5.85 -11.26 -7.06
CA GLY A 396 -5.36 -9.99 -6.51
C GLY A 396 -3.88 -10.03 -6.13
N GLU A 397 -3.37 -11.16 -5.68
CA GLU A 397 -1.94 -11.40 -5.42
C GLU A 397 -1.15 -11.73 -6.71
N ARG A 398 -1.77 -11.61 -7.88
CA ARG A 398 -1.20 -11.97 -9.21
C ARG A 398 -0.84 -13.45 -9.34
N LEU A 399 -1.54 -14.31 -8.62
CA LEU A 399 -1.41 -15.74 -8.71
C LEU A 399 -2.56 -16.31 -9.55
N GLY A 400 -2.21 -17.17 -10.49
CA GLY A 400 -3.16 -18.00 -11.23
C GLY A 400 -3.63 -19.15 -10.35
N SER A 401 -4.88 -19.59 -10.56
CA SER A 401 -5.42 -20.72 -9.83
C SER A 401 -6.39 -21.55 -10.66
N ALA A 402 -6.47 -22.85 -10.35
CA ALA A 402 -7.45 -23.77 -10.88
C ALA A 402 -8.05 -24.65 -9.77
N TRP A 403 -9.35 -24.57 -9.56
CA TRP A 403 -10.07 -25.46 -8.63
C TRP A 403 -10.50 -26.71 -9.35
N VAL A 404 -10.01 -27.87 -8.92
CA VAL A 404 -10.25 -29.19 -9.50
C VAL A 404 -10.92 -30.07 -8.46
N SER A 405 -12.03 -30.73 -8.83
CA SER A 405 -12.86 -31.51 -7.91
C SER A 405 -12.33 -32.88 -7.54
N SER A 406 -11.16 -33.29 -8.02
CA SER A 406 -10.63 -34.67 -7.94
C SER A 406 -10.60 -35.26 -6.53
N THR A 407 -10.30 -34.46 -5.48
CA THR A 407 -10.27 -34.96 -4.10
C THR A 407 -11.63 -35.41 -3.59
N MET A 408 -12.73 -34.87 -4.15
CA MET A 408 -14.10 -35.27 -3.77
C MET A 408 -14.42 -36.72 -4.11
N PHE A 409 -13.73 -37.31 -5.06
CA PHE A 409 -13.92 -38.68 -5.50
C PHE A 409 -13.09 -39.70 -4.70
N CYS A 410 -12.12 -39.26 -3.92
CA CYS A 410 -11.22 -40.09 -3.13
C CYS A 410 -10.95 -39.52 -1.74
N ARG A 411 -12.01 -39.03 -1.05
CA ARG A 411 -11.89 -38.30 0.23
C ARG A 411 -11.14 -39.10 1.28
N ASP A 412 -11.38 -40.41 1.38
CA ASP A 412 -10.71 -41.26 2.36
C ASP A 412 -9.21 -41.32 2.13
N VAL A 413 -8.78 -41.47 0.87
CA VAL A 413 -7.37 -41.45 0.47
C VAL A 413 -6.73 -40.11 0.83
N VAL A 414 -7.42 -39.00 0.56
CA VAL A 414 -6.92 -37.66 0.88
C VAL A 414 -6.77 -37.47 2.40
N ARG A 415 -7.77 -37.91 3.19
CA ARG A 415 -7.71 -37.86 4.66
C ARG A 415 -6.55 -38.68 5.21
N GLU A 416 -6.38 -39.89 4.72
CA GLU A 416 -5.32 -40.81 5.14
C GLU A 416 -3.92 -40.21 4.83
N VAL A 417 -3.69 -39.79 3.59
CA VAL A 417 -2.37 -39.28 3.14
C VAL A 417 -1.99 -37.98 3.83
N LEU A 418 -2.96 -37.09 4.09
CA LEU A 418 -2.73 -35.81 4.74
C LEU A 418 -2.98 -35.84 6.25
N GLU A 419 -3.27 -37.02 6.82
CA GLU A 419 -3.53 -37.22 8.25
C GLU A 419 -4.62 -36.26 8.80
N LEU A 420 -5.72 -36.08 8.01
CA LEU A 420 -6.80 -35.18 8.36
C LEU A 420 -7.81 -35.84 9.30
N PRO A 421 -8.50 -35.05 10.14
CA PRO A 421 -9.63 -35.54 10.92
C PRO A 421 -10.72 -36.18 10.04
N ALA A 422 -11.42 -37.20 10.58
CA ALA A 422 -12.44 -37.95 9.85
C ALA A 422 -13.64 -37.11 9.41
N ASP A 423 -13.92 -36.02 10.13
CA ASP A 423 -14.98 -35.04 9.90
C ASP A 423 -14.60 -33.93 8.89
N TRP A 424 -13.36 -33.91 8.38
CA TRP A 424 -12.96 -33.00 7.31
C TRP A 424 -13.24 -33.61 5.94
N ASP A 425 -14.16 -33.00 5.21
CA ASP A 425 -14.51 -33.44 3.85
C ASP A 425 -13.72 -32.65 2.79
N PRO A 426 -12.72 -33.22 2.11
CA PRO A 426 -12.03 -32.54 1.01
C PRO A 426 -12.98 -32.14 -0.12
N MET A 427 -12.98 -30.85 -0.50
CA MET A 427 -13.91 -30.23 -1.45
C MET A 427 -13.22 -29.77 -2.74
N GLY A 428 -12.29 -30.56 -3.22
CA GLY A 428 -11.45 -30.25 -4.38
C GLY A 428 -10.03 -29.91 -3.97
N ALA A 429 -9.19 -29.64 -4.97
CA ALA A 429 -7.85 -29.11 -4.80
C ALA A 429 -7.68 -27.84 -5.66
N VAL A 430 -7.03 -26.82 -5.14
CA VAL A 430 -6.72 -25.58 -5.85
C VAL A 430 -5.23 -25.61 -6.20
N ALA A 431 -4.94 -25.72 -7.50
CA ALA A 431 -3.62 -25.49 -8.06
C ALA A 431 -3.31 -23.99 -8.03
N VAL A 432 -2.14 -23.58 -7.56
CA VAL A 432 -1.72 -22.19 -7.46
C VAL A 432 -0.31 -22.01 -7.98
N GLY A 433 -0.08 -20.95 -8.75
CA GLY A 433 1.23 -20.59 -9.29
C GLY A 433 1.16 -19.29 -10.09
N ARG A 434 2.30 -18.82 -10.57
CA ARG A 434 2.32 -17.74 -11.55
C ARG A 434 1.84 -18.26 -12.90
N PRO A 435 0.94 -17.55 -13.61
CA PRO A 435 0.54 -17.96 -14.95
C PRO A 435 1.75 -18.02 -15.90
N ALA A 436 1.88 -19.12 -16.64
CA ALA A 436 2.91 -19.27 -17.68
C ALA A 436 2.60 -18.39 -18.91
N GLU A 437 1.34 -18.08 -19.12
CA GLU A 437 0.85 -17.23 -20.21
C GLU A 437 -0.21 -16.28 -19.67
N GLU A 438 -0.40 -15.14 -20.36
CA GLU A 438 -1.47 -14.22 -20.00
C GLU A 438 -2.85 -14.88 -20.20
N PRO A 439 -3.72 -14.88 -19.20
CA PRO A 439 -5.03 -15.54 -19.30
C PRO A 439 -5.89 -14.89 -20.39
N ARG A 440 -6.46 -15.71 -21.26
CA ARG A 440 -7.34 -15.23 -22.35
C ARG A 440 -8.56 -14.49 -21.79
N PRO A 441 -9.04 -13.44 -22.46
CA PRO A 441 -10.28 -12.75 -22.11
C PRO A 441 -11.46 -13.75 -22.00
N ARG A 442 -12.37 -13.46 -21.08
CA ARG A 442 -13.62 -14.25 -21.00
C ARG A 442 -14.56 -13.81 -22.13
N PRO A 443 -15.24 -14.73 -22.82
CA PRO A 443 -16.32 -14.35 -23.71
C PRO A 443 -17.38 -13.54 -22.98
N GLU A 444 -17.87 -12.50 -23.61
CA GLU A 444 -19.01 -11.76 -23.09
C GLU A 444 -20.22 -12.68 -22.92
N ARG A 445 -20.95 -12.49 -21.83
CA ARG A 445 -22.21 -13.22 -21.56
C ARG A 445 -23.28 -12.16 -21.32
N ASP A 446 -24.41 -12.31 -22.02
CA ASP A 446 -25.58 -11.50 -21.71
C ASP A 446 -26.12 -11.92 -20.32
N ALA A 447 -26.02 -11.02 -19.35
CA ALA A 447 -26.55 -11.26 -18.01
C ALA A 447 -28.07 -11.45 -17.99
N GLY A 448 -28.80 -10.84 -18.96
CA GLY A 448 -30.24 -10.96 -19.07
C GLY A 448 -30.70 -12.38 -19.32
N ALA A 449 -29.86 -13.20 -19.96
CA ALA A 449 -30.16 -14.64 -20.16
C ALA A 449 -30.20 -15.48 -18.88
N PHE A 450 -29.77 -14.91 -17.75
CA PHE A 450 -29.68 -15.59 -16.43
C PHE A 450 -30.59 -14.93 -15.37
N VAL A 451 -31.43 -13.97 -15.76
CA VAL A 451 -32.31 -13.22 -14.83
C VAL A 451 -33.76 -13.39 -15.28
N GLU A 452 -34.61 -13.76 -14.34
CA GLU A 452 -36.07 -13.70 -14.47
C GLU A 452 -36.63 -12.69 -13.46
N VAL A 453 -37.40 -11.73 -13.96
CA VAL A 453 -38.14 -10.75 -13.11
C VAL A 453 -39.57 -11.21 -12.98
N ARG A 454 -40.08 -11.30 -11.76
CA ARG A 454 -41.47 -11.66 -11.44
C ARG A 454 -42.11 -10.66 -10.51
#